data_78bfaa4ed3cbb2d77f3d440eb6c59a93
#
_entry.id   78bfaa4ed3cbb2d77f3d440eb6c59a93
#
_cell.length_a   1.000
_cell.length_b   1.000
_cell.length_c   1.000
_cell.angle_alpha   90.00
_cell.angle_beta   90.00
_cell.angle_gamma   90.00
#
_symmetry.space_group_name_H-M   'P 1'
#
loop_
_entity.id
_entity.type
_entity.pdbx_description
1 polymer ?
#
loop_
_entity_poly.entity_id
_entity_poly.type
_entity_poly.pdbx_seq_one_letter_code
_entity_poly.pdbx_strand_id
1 'polypeptide(L)'
;MTRESVLNSVEEVLEDIRQGKIVIVVDDEDRENEGDFIVAAEKITPEIVNFMLHYGRGVMCAPLTEDRCKELELDMQVADNTSLLGTPFTVSIDLLGEGCTTGVSAHDRAATIRALVDPKTKPSDLGRPGHIFPLRARNRGVLRRPGHTEAVVDLTRMAGLQTGGALIEIMNEDGSMARLPDLVKIAKRFDLKIISIAKIIEYRLRSESIVERGETVDLPTQWGHFKLIPFRQKSNGLEHVALVKGEWEEGEPVLVRVHSSCVTGDIFGSYRCDCGSQLHEAMRMIEKEGKGAILSLIHI
;
A
#
# COMPACT_ATOMS: atom_id res chain seq x y z
N MET A 1 26.71 6.10 -6.72
CA MET A 1 25.86 6.05 -5.52
C MET A 1 24.86 4.94 -5.76
N THR A 2 24.72 3.99 -4.85
CA THR A 2 23.68 2.96 -4.95
C THR A 2 22.31 3.60 -4.69
N ARG A 3 21.22 3.06 -5.28
CA ARG A 3 19.84 3.54 -5.11
C ARG A 3 19.48 3.67 -3.61
N GLU A 4 19.92 2.73 -2.79
CA GLU A 4 19.67 2.72 -1.34
C GLU A 4 20.35 3.87 -0.57
N SER A 5 21.50 4.35 -1.03
CA SER A 5 22.26 5.42 -0.35
C SER A 5 21.66 6.82 -0.47
N VAL A 6 20.68 7.01 -1.34
CA VAL A 6 20.02 8.31 -1.58
C VAL A 6 18.58 8.38 -1.05
N LEU A 7 18.01 7.25 -0.62
CA LEU A 7 16.65 7.17 -0.11
C LEU A 7 16.63 7.27 1.42
N ASN A 8 15.74 8.10 1.93
CA ASN A 8 15.51 8.28 3.37
C ASN A 8 14.83 7.05 4.01
N SER A 9 14.83 7.00 5.34
CA SER A 9 14.06 6.01 6.10
C SER A 9 12.56 6.36 6.10
N VAL A 10 11.71 5.38 6.42
CA VAL A 10 10.27 5.62 6.53
C VAL A 10 9.98 6.57 7.69
N GLU A 11 10.69 6.43 8.81
CA GLU A 11 10.52 7.25 10.01
C GLU A 11 10.81 8.74 9.73
N GLU A 12 11.90 9.04 9.00
CA GLU A 12 12.23 10.41 8.60
C GLU A 12 11.14 11.03 7.72
N VAL A 13 10.61 10.25 6.77
CA VAL A 13 9.53 10.68 5.87
C VAL A 13 8.22 10.89 6.62
N LEU A 14 7.87 9.99 7.55
CA LEU A 14 6.67 10.12 8.38
C LEU A 14 6.72 11.38 9.26
N GLU A 15 7.89 11.74 9.76
CA GLU A 15 8.05 12.98 10.54
C GLU A 15 7.82 14.22 9.66
N ASP A 16 8.38 14.26 8.45
CA ASP A 16 8.15 15.38 7.54
C ASP A 16 6.65 15.46 7.11
N ILE A 17 5.98 14.33 6.87
CA ILE A 17 4.54 14.29 6.59
C ILE A 17 3.72 14.84 7.77
N ARG A 18 4.06 14.47 9.03
CA ARG A 18 3.39 15.04 10.24
C ARG A 18 3.53 16.53 10.33
N GLN A 19 4.69 17.06 9.96
CA GLN A 19 4.98 18.48 9.93
C GLN A 19 4.34 19.22 8.75
N GLY A 20 3.68 18.52 7.83
CA GLY A 20 3.06 19.09 6.63
C GLY A 20 4.06 19.45 5.52
N LYS A 21 5.26 18.85 5.55
CA LYS A 21 6.24 19.03 4.49
C LYS A 21 5.95 18.13 3.30
N ILE A 22 6.38 18.58 2.13
CA ILE A 22 6.36 17.78 0.90
C ILE A 22 7.47 16.74 0.96
N VAL A 23 7.17 15.53 0.51
CA VAL A 23 8.14 14.44 0.28
C VAL A 23 8.08 13.98 -1.17
N ILE A 24 9.14 13.35 -1.65
CA ILE A 24 9.17 12.72 -2.96
C ILE A 24 9.03 11.21 -2.76
N VAL A 25 8.07 10.60 -3.44
CA VAL A 25 7.91 9.14 -3.49
C VAL A 25 8.23 8.67 -4.89
N VAL A 26 9.05 7.62 -5.00
CA VAL A 26 9.42 7.00 -6.29
C VAL A 26 8.93 5.56 -6.33
N ASP A 27 8.46 5.13 -7.49
CA ASP A 27 8.07 3.75 -7.71
C ASP A 27 9.19 2.91 -8.35
N ASP A 28 8.84 1.70 -8.79
CA ASP A 28 9.79 0.77 -9.39
C ASP A 28 10.11 1.15 -10.85
N GLU A 29 11.33 0.84 -11.28
CA GLU A 29 11.79 1.07 -12.65
C GLU A 29 11.00 0.25 -13.68
N ASP A 30 10.49 -0.91 -13.26
CA ASP A 30 9.69 -1.80 -14.09
C ASP A 30 8.19 -1.42 -14.10
N ARG A 31 7.77 -0.36 -13.35
CA ARG A 31 6.39 0.11 -13.30
C ARG A 31 6.23 1.43 -14.08
N GLU A 32 6.16 2.58 -13.42
CA GLU A 32 6.10 3.91 -14.06
C GLU A 32 7.49 4.51 -14.18
N ASN A 33 8.37 4.15 -13.24
CA ASN A 33 9.69 4.73 -13.07
C ASN A 33 9.62 6.25 -12.90
N GLU A 34 8.69 6.73 -12.09
CA GLU A 34 8.39 8.13 -11.87
C GLU A 34 8.55 8.52 -10.41
N GLY A 35 8.45 9.82 -10.13
CA GLY A 35 8.42 10.35 -8.78
C GLY A 35 7.38 11.45 -8.65
N ASP A 36 6.64 11.41 -7.52
CA ASP A 36 5.61 12.36 -7.21
C ASP A 36 5.98 13.18 -5.99
N PHE A 37 5.63 14.48 -5.99
CA PHE A 37 5.49 15.24 -4.76
C PHE A 37 4.24 14.79 -4.02
N ILE A 38 4.37 14.53 -2.73
CA ILE A 38 3.29 14.08 -1.87
C ILE A 38 3.23 14.95 -0.61
N VAL A 39 2.01 15.29 -0.18
CA VAL A 39 1.74 15.98 1.09
C VAL A 39 0.41 15.49 1.68
N ALA A 40 0.29 15.53 3.02
CA ALA A 40 -0.97 15.20 3.69
C ALA A 40 -2.04 16.27 3.41
N ALA A 41 -3.27 15.84 3.08
CA ALA A 41 -4.37 16.73 2.73
C ALA A 41 -4.73 17.72 3.87
N GLU A 42 -4.73 17.28 5.13
CA GLU A 42 -5.04 18.16 6.26
C GLU A 42 -4.00 19.27 6.50
N LYS A 43 -2.79 19.09 5.97
CA LYS A 43 -1.66 20.04 6.12
C LYS A 43 -1.43 20.93 4.88
N ILE A 44 -2.14 20.66 3.79
CA ILE A 44 -1.91 21.37 2.54
C ILE A 44 -2.29 22.84 2.64
N THR A 45 -1.46 23.72 2.09
CA THR A 45 -1.68 25.18 2.04
C THR A 45 -1.64 25.67 0.59
N PRO A 46 -2.14 26.89 0.30
CA PRO A 46 -2.01 27.47 -1.04
C PRO A 46 -0.56 27.55 -1.52
N GLU A 47 0.40 27.82 -0.63
CA GLU A 47 1.83 27.89 -0.96
C GLU A 47 2.37 26.52 -1.37
N ILE A 48 1.94 25.45 -0.67
CA ILE A 48 2.30 24.07 -1.02
C ILE A 48 1.72 23.70 -2.38
N VAL A 49 0.44 23.99 -2.62
CA VAL A 49 -0.19 23.77 -3.93
C VAL A 49 0.56 24.51 -5.03
N ASN A 50 0.88 25.77 -4.82
CA ASN A 50 1.62 26.58 -5.80
C ASN A 50 3.02 25.99 -6.06
N PHE A 51 3.73 25.55 -5.02
CA PHE A 51 5.02 24.86 -5.15
C PHE A 51 4.88 23.57 -5.99
N MET A 52 3.91 22.72 -5.66
CA MET A 52 3.67 21.46 -6.35
C MET A 52 3.34 21.68 -7.83
N LEU A 53 2.48 22.64 -8.15
CA LEU A 53 2.15 23.02 -9.53
C LEU A 53 3.36 23.54 -10.30
N HIS A 54 4.17 24.39 -9.66
CA HIS A 54 5.31 25.01 -10.32
C HIS A 54 6.45 24.03 -10.61
N TYR A 55 6.73 23.14 -9.68
CA TYR A 55 7.89 22.23 -9.75
C TYR A 55 7.51 20.79 -10.12
N GLY A 56 6.27 20.35 -9.92
CA GLY A 56 5.77 19.06 -10.36
C GLY A 56 5.39 19.08 -11.84
N ARG A 57 4.47 19.97 -12.21
CA ARG A 57 3.96 20.17 -13.58
C ARG A 57 3.04 19.05 -14.10
N GLY A 58 2.81 18.01 -13.32
CA GLY A 58 1.90 16.90 -13.62
C GLY A 58 0.44 17.23 -13.34
N VAL A 59 -0.37 16.23 -13.11
CA VAL A 59 -1.80 16.35 -12.76
C VAL A 59 -1.96 16.32 -11.24
N MET A 60 -2.52 17.37 -10.66
CA MET A 60 -2.77 17.40 -9.22
C MET A 60 -3.94 16.50 -8.85
N CYS A 61 -3.64 15.42 -8.13
CA CYS A 61 -4.60 14.42 -7.70
C CYS A 61 -4.70 14.37 -6.17
N ALA A 62 -5.83 13.83 -5.69
CA ALA A 62 -6.10 13.68 -4.26
C ALA A 62 -6.45 12.23 -3.91
N PRO A 63 -5.45 11.39 -3.57
CA PRO A 63 -5.68 10.04 -3.09
C PRO A 63 -6.49 9.99 -1.79
N LEU A 64 -7.52 9.13 -1.79
CA LEU A 64 -8.42 8.88 -0.66
C LEU A 64 -8.62 7.38 -0.45
N THR A 65 -9.07 7.00 0.73
CA THR A 65 -9.54 5.64 0.98
C THR A 65 -10.81 5.33 0.19
N GLU A 66 -11.04 4.06 -0.09
CA GLU A 66 -12.27 3.60 -0.74
C GLU A 66 -13.53 4.00 0.05
N ASP A 67 -13.47 3.90 1.39
CA ASP A 67 -14.60 4.25 2.25
C ASP A 67 -14.88 5.76 2.19
N ARG A 68 -13.84 6.60 2.21
CA ARG A 68 -14.02 8.05 2.09
C ARG A 68 -14.59 8.45 0.72
N CYS A 69 -14.17 7.78 -0.34
CA CYS A 69 -14.77 7.99 -1.67
C CYS A 69 -16.27 7.63 -1.68
N LYS A 70 -16.67 6.54 -1.00
CA LYS A 70 -18.08 6.17 -0.86
C LYS A 70 -18.87 7.19 -0.05
N GLU A 71 -18.35 7.64 1.10
CA GLU A 71 -18.98 8.66 1.94
C GLU A 71 -19.24 9.96 1.19
N LEU A 72 -18.30 10.37 0.33
CA LEU A 72 -18.40 11.59 -0.47
C LEU A 72 -19.10 11.37 -1.82
N GLU A 73 -19.63 10.16 -2.10
CA GLU A 73 -20.29 9.81 -3.37
C GLU A 73 -19.41 10.13 -4.61
N LEU A 74 -18.12 9.79 -4.51
CA LEU A 74 -17.15 9.97 -5.59
C LEU A 74 -17.15 8.72 -6.49
N ASP A 75 -18.00 8.72 -7.47
CA ASP A 75 -18.08 7.65 -8.47
C ASP A 75 -16.82 7.60 -9.34
N MET A 76 -16.52 6.42 -9.89
CA MET A 76 -15.43 6.29 -10.86
C MET A 76 -15.70 7.13 -12.10
N GLN A 77 -14.64 7.74 -12.62
CA GLN A 77 -14.74 8.61 -13.79
C GLN A 77 -15.26 7.87 -15.02
N VAL A 78 -14.98 6.57 -15.13
CA VAL A 78 -15.44 5.69 -16.21
C VAL A 78 -15.93 4.36 -15.64
N ALA A 79 -16.94 3.76 -16.29
CA ALA A 79 -17.46 2.46 -15.91
C ALA A 79 -16.46 1.34 -16.23
N ASP A 80 -15.75 1.43 -17.36
CA ASP A 80 -14.71 0.51 -17.77
C ASP A 80 -13.38 1.25 -17.89
N ASN A 81 -12.43 0.90 -17.00
CA ASN A 81 -11.12 1.54 -16.97
C ASN A 81 -10.15 0.77 -17.87
N THR A 82 -9.86 1.34 -19.02
CA THR A 82 -8.94 0.80 -20.04
C THR A 82 -7.53 1.40 -19.97
N SER A 83 -7.22 2.22 -18.92
CA SER A 83 -5.87 2.79 -18.78
C SER A 83 -4.83 1.70 -18.48
N LEU A 84 -3.61 1.89 -18.98
CA LEU A 84 -2.51 0.90 -18.92
C LEU A 84 -2.28 0.35 -17.52
N LEU A 85 -2.31 1.21 -16.50
CA LEU A 85 -2.05 0.87 -15.10
C LEU A 85 -3.31 0.88 -14.22
N GLY A 86 -4.48 1.06 -14.83
CA GLY A 86 -5.75 1.06 -14.14
C GLY A 86 -5.88 2.16 -13.08
N THR A 87 -5.29 3.34 -13.32
CA THR A 87 -5.33 4.47 -12.37
C THR A 87 -6.77 4.81 -11.99
N PRO A 88 -7.12 4.78 -10.70
CA PRO A 88 -8.51 4.76 -10.25
C PRO A 88 -9.09 6.17 -10.10
N PHE A 89 -9.13 6.94 -11.16
CA PHE A 89 -9.76 8.27 -11.18
C PHE A 89 -11.24 8.19 -10.84
N THR A 90 -11.66 9.06 -9.92
CA THR A 90 -13.08 9.36 -9.70
C THR A 90 -13.48 10.61 -10.48
N VAL A 91 -14.76 10.96 -10.43
CA VAL A 91 -15.22 12.27 -10.95
C VAL A 91 -14.42 13.40 -10.33
N SER A 92 -14.01 14.38 -11.13
CA SER A 92 -13.30 15.55 -10.62
C SER A 92 -14.26 16.47 -9.85
N ILE A 93 -13.70 17.18 -8.85
CA ILE A 93 -14.52 17.99 -7.93
C ILE A 93 -13.88 19.33 -7.61
N ASP A 94 -14.69 20.26 -7.12
CA ASP A 94 -14.28 21.49 -6.45
C ASP A 94 -15.15 21.71 -5.21
N LEU A 95 -14.57 22.30 -4.15
CA LEU A 95 -15.33 22.72 -2.97
C LEU A 95 -16.25 23.89 -3.32
N LEU A 96 -17.51 23.80 -2.91
CA LEU A 96 -18.50 24.87 -3.04
C LEU A 96 -18.51 25.75 -1.78
N GLY A 97 -18.45 27.06 -1.96
CA GLY A 97 -18.45 27.97 -0.82
C GLY A 97 -17.07 28.13 -0.14
N GLU A 98 -17.07 28.48 1.14
CA GLU A 98 -15.86 28.71 1.97
C GLU A 98 -14.81 29.65 1.35
N GLY A 99 -15.24 30.60 0.53
CA GLY A 99 -14.36 31.56 -0.16
C GLY A 99 -13.72 31.01 -1.44
N CYS A 100 -14.08 29.80 -1.87
CA CYS A 100 -13.67 29.27 -3.16
C CYS A 100 -14.39 29.99 -4.30
N THR A 101 -13.69 30.17 -5.42
CA THR A 101 -14.18 30.87 -6.62
C THR A 101 -14.42 29.89 -7.77
N THR A 102 -13.51 29.82 -8.73
CA THR A 102 -13.63 28.96 -9.91
C THR A 102 -12.98 27.58 -9.75
N GLY A 103 -12.39 27.28 -8.61
CA GLY A 103 -11.73 26.01 -8.31
C GLY A 103 -10.26 25.91 -8.77
N VAL A 104 -9.78 26.82 -9.63
CA VAL A 104 -8.46 26.69 -10.28
C VAL A 104 -7.31 27.24 -9.42
N SER A 105 -7.56 28.26 -8.60
CA SER A 105 -6.52 28.93 -7.84
C SER A 105 -5.84 27.98 -6.83
N ALA A 106 -4.59 28.27 -6.44
CA ALA A 106 -3.92 27.49 -5.40
C ALA A 106 -4.71 27.50 -4.08
N HIS A 107 -5.39 28.59 -3.77
CA HIS A 107 -6.28 28.69 -2.62
C HIS A 107 -7.46 27.72 -2.72
N ASP A 108 -8.20 27.73 -3.84
CA ASP A 108 -9.37 26.90 -4.05
C ASP A 108 -9.00 25.40 -4.06
N ARG A 109 -7.89 25.07 -4.72
CA ARG A 109 -7.38 23.67 -4.74
C ARG A 109 -6.97 23.19 -3.35
N ALA A 110 -6.26 24.03 -2.56
CA ALA A 110 -5.89 23.70 -1.20
C ALA A 110 -7.12 23.52 -0.30
N ALA A 111 -8.12 24.38 -0.42
CA ALA A 111 -9.38 24.26 0.31
C ALA A 111 -10.13 22.97 -0.07
N THR A 112 -10.23 22.68 -1.37
CA THR A 112 -10.88 21.48 -1.89
C THR A 112 -10.18 20.21 -1.37
N ILE A 113 -8.84 20.14 -1.43
CA ILE A 113 -8.10 18.96 -0.98
C ILE A 113 -8.24 18.78 0.53
N ARG A 114 -8.21 19.84 1.35
CA ARG A 114 -8.47 19.74 2.81
C ARG A 114 -9.87 19.21 3.10
N ALA A 115 -10.88 19.74 2.39
CA ALA A 115 -12.27 19.34 2.56
C ALA A 115 -12.47 17.83 2.31
N LEU A 116 -11.72 17.23 1.39
CA LEU A 116 -11.85 15.81 1.09
C LEU A 116 -11.55 14.90 2.30
N VAL A 117 -10.70 15.32 3.22
CA VAL A 117 -10.36 14.55 4.43
C VAL A 117 -11.05 15.06 5.70
N ASP A 118 -11.74 16.20 5.64
CA ASP A 118 -12.52 16.69 6.78
C ASP A 118 -13.79 15.82 6.95
N PRO A 119 -13.98 15.15 8.10
CA PRO A 119 -15.14 14.30 8.35
C PRO A 119 -16.48 15.05 8.31
N LYS A 120 -16.47 16.39 8.37
CA LYS A 120 -17.68 17.20 8.29
C LYS A 120 -18.16 17.45 6.87
N THR A 121 -17.27 17.30 5.88
CA THR A 121 -17.60 17.53 4.47
C THR A 121 -18.60 16.49 3.97
N LYS A 122 -19.64 16.97 3.32
CA LYS A 122 -20.73 16.18 2.74
C LYS A 122 -20.63 16.16 1.21
N PRO A 123 -21.26 15.19 0.54
CA PRO A 123 -21.34 15.15 -0.92
C PRO A 123 -21.88 16.45 -1.56
N SER A 124 -22.85 17.11 -0.89
CA SER A 124 -23.44 18.37 -1.33
C SER A 124 -22.50 19.56 -1.32
N ASP A 125 -21.40 19.48 -0.60
CA ASP A 125 -20.41 20.55 -0.49
C ASP A 125 -19.43 20.54 -1.69
N LEU A 126 -19.52 19.51 -2.54
CA LEU A 126 -18.62 19.28 -3.66
C LEU A 126 -19.33 19.46 -5.00
N GLY A 127 -18.88 20.44 -5.79
CA GLY A 127 -19.28 20.61 -7.19
C GLY A 127 -18.62 19.54 -8.08
N ARG A 128 -19.36 19.07 -9.07
CA ARG A 128 -18.94 18.07 -10.07
C ARG A 128 -19.36 18.51 -11.48
N PRO A 129 -18.46 18.54 -12.48
CA PRO A 129 -17.02 18.31 -12.39
C PRO A 129 -16.27 19.49 -11.77
N GLY A 130 -14.98 19.30 -11.45
CA GLY A 130 -14.10 20.33 -10.92
C GLY A 130 -12.64 20.17 -11.36
N HIS A 131 -11.71 20.75 -10.62
CA HIS A 131 -10.30 20.86 -10.99
C HIS A 131 -9.36 20.01 -10.09
N ILE A 132 -9.89 19.33 -9.07
CA ILE A 132 -9.18 18.33 -8.29
C ILE A 132 -9.67 16.95 -8.70
N PHE A 133 -8.74 16.02 -8.89
CA PHE A 133 -8.98 14.66 -9.32
C PHE A 133 -8.76 13.68 -8.15
N PRO A 134 -9.83 13.28 -7.43
CA PRO A 134 -9.69 12.28 -6.38
C PRO A 134 -9.33 10.92 -7.00
N LEU A 135 -8.44 10.20 -6.30
CA LEU A 135 -8.04 8.83 -6.67
C LEU A 135 -8.47 7.87 -5.56
N ARG A 136 -9.19 6.81 -5.94
CA ARG A 136 -9.65 5.79 -4.99
C ARG A 136 -8.58 4.74 -4.75
N ALA A 137 -7.81 4.87 -3.66
CA ALA A 137 -6.80 3.90 -3.27
C ALA A 137 -7.42 2.52 -3.00
N ARG A 138 -6.68 1.48 -3.36
CA ARG A 138 -7.08 0.11 -3.02
C ARG A 138 -6.95 -0.12 -1.52
N ASN A 139 -7.93 -0.82 -0.95
CA ASN A 139 -7.86 -1.29 0.43
C ASN A 139 -6.54 -2.05 0.64
N ARG A 140 -5.84 -1.75 1.77
CA ARG A 140 -4.50 -2.21 2.17
C ARG A 140 -3.32 -1.50 1.49
N GLY A 141 -3.57 -0.45 0.74
CA GLY A 141 -2.54 0.45 0.27
C GLY A 141 -1.49 -0.26 -0.60
N VAL A 142 -0.22 0.10 -0.38
CA VAL A 142 0.91 -0.40 -1.19
C VAL A 142 1.10 -1.92 -1.13
N LEU A 143 0.58 -2.60 -0.11
CA LEU A 143 0.61 -4.08 -0.03
C LEU A 143 -0.38 -4.74 -1.02
N ARG A 144 -1.30 -3.98 -1.60
CA ARG A 144 -2.24 -4.47 -2.61
C ARG A 144 -1.90 -3.97 -4.00
N ARG A 145 -1.52 -2.71 -4.12
CA ARG A 145 -1.10 -2.06 -5.37
C ARG A 145 0.08 -1.14 -5.07
N PRO A 146 1.29 -1.44 -5.58
CA PRO A 146 2.49 -0.66 -5.29
C PRO A 146 2.54 0.64 -6.10
N GLY A 147 1.55 1.53 -5.93
CA GLY A 147 1.41 2.80 -6.65
C GLY A 147 1.44 4.02 -5.73
N HIS A 148 1.70 5.20 -6.32
CA HIS A 148 1.75 6.48 -5.61
C HIS A 148 0.44 6.80 -4.89
N THR A 149 -0.71 6.49 -5.49
CA THR A 149 -2.05 6.63 -4.87
C THR A 149 -2.12 5.94 -3.51
N GLU A 150 -1.70 4.68 -3.45
CA GLU A 150 -1.70 3.89 -2.24
C GLU A 150 -0.63 4.37 -1.25
N ALA A 151 0.53 4.82 -1.74
CA ALA A 151 1.61 5.35 -0.90
C ALA A 151 1.17 6.60 -0.13
N VAL A 152 0.40 7.51 -0.74
CA VAL A 152 -0.17 8.68 -0.05
C VAL A 152 -1.05 8.27 1.13
N VAL A 153 -1.99 7.36 0.88
CA VAL A 153 -2.94 6.87 1.89
C VAL A 153 -2.21 6.16 3.04
N ASP A 154 -1.20 5.35 2.73
CA ASP A 154 -0.41 4.65 3.74
C ASP A 154 0.46 5.61 4.55
N LEU A 155 1.18 6.52 3.92
CA LEU A 155 2.05 7.48 4.60
C LEU A 155 1.26 8.38 5.55
N THR A 156 0.11 8.90 5.10
CA THR A 156 -0.74 9.77 5.95
C THR A 156 -1.34 9.00 7.13
N ARG A 157 -1.79 7.75 6.91
CA ARG A 157 -2.28 6.87 7.96
C ARG A 157 -1.18 6.53 8.98
N MET A 158 0.02 6.14 8.53
CA MET A 158 1.15 5.83 9.41
C MET A 158 1.67 7.07 10.16
N ALA A 159 1.53 8.25 9.57
CA ALA A 159 1.83 9.51 10.25
C ALA A 159 0.81 9.89 11.33
N GLY A 160 -0.34 9.18 11.44
CA GLY A 160 -1.40 9.47 12.40
C GLY A 160 -2.28 10.68 12.02
N LEU A 161 -2.30 11.04 10.73
CA LEU A 161 -3.09 12.12 10.17
C LEU A 161 -4.39 11.60 9.54
N GLN A 162 -5.29 12.52 9.14
CA GLN A 162 -6.45 12.16 8.32
C GLN A 162 -5.95 11.47 7.04
N THR A 163 -6.55 10.31 6.74
CA THR A 163 -6.06 9.44 5.69
C THR A 163 -6.42 9.97 4.30
N GLY A 164 -5.46 10.56 3.64
CA GLY A 164 -5.57 11.15 2.31
C GLY A 164 -4.57 12.29 2.13
N GLY A 165 -4.28 12.62 0.90
CA GLY A 165 -3.26 13.62 0.59
C GLY A 165 -3.41 14.22 -0.79
N ALA A 166 -2.42 14.99 -1.19
CA ALA A 166 -2.23 15.42 -2.56
C ALA A 166 -0.99 14.77 -3.13
N LEU A 167 -1.03 14.48 -4.42
CA LEU A 167 0.14 14.11 -5.22
C LEU A 167 0.14 14.86 -6.55
N ILE A 168 1.32 14.99 -7.13
CA ILE A 168 1.53 15.48 -8.49
C ILE A 168 2.83 14.90 -9.03
N GLU A 169 2.81 14.41 -10.25
CA GLU A 169 3.98 13.86 -10.91
C GLU A 169 5.02 14.95 -11.19
N ILE A 170 6.31 14.58 -11.15
CA ILE A 170 7.43 15.50 -11.34
C ILE A 170 7.98 15.35 -12.75
N MET A 171 7.92 16.43 -13.53
CA MET A 171 8.51 16.52 -14.86
C MET A 171 9.75 17.43 -14.85
N ASN A 172 10.68 17.16 -15.75
CA ASN A 172 11.80 18.03 -16.09
C ASN A 172 11.33 19.31 -16.80
N GLU A 173 12.20 20.28 -16.94
CA GLU A 173 11.88 21.56 -17.60
C GLU A 173 11.56 21.40 -19.10
N ASP A 174 12.06 20.35 -19.72
CA ASP A 174 11.80 20.00 -21.12
C ASP A 174 10.48 19.23 -21.32
N GLY A 175 9.74 18.93 -20.23
CA GLY A 175 8.49 18.20 -20.25
C GLY A 175 8.65 16.67 -20.20
N SER A 176 9.86 16.14 -20.15
CA SER A 176 10.07 14.71 -19.90
C SER A 176 9.85 14.35 -18.44
N MET A 177 9.52 13.09 -18.14
CA MET A 177 9.35 12.66 -16.75
C MET A 177 10.69 12.63 -16.02
N ALA A 178 10.74 13.24 -14.83
CA ALA A 178 11.93 13.20 -13.97
C ALA A 178 12.15 11.77 -13.45
N ARG A 179 13.38 11.28 -13.61
CA ARG A 179 13.80 9.96 -13.12
C ARG A 179 14.64 10.09 -11.85
N LEU A 180 14.91 9.01 -11.15
CA LEU A 180 15.62 9.03 -9.86
C LEU A 180 16.84 9.98 -9.81
N PRO A 181 17.74 10.03 -10.82
CA PRO A 181 18.86 10.99 -10.80
C PRO A 181 18.44 12.46 -10.76
N ASP A 182 17.33 12.80 -11.41
CA ASP A 182 16.79 14.17 -11.44
C ASP A 182 16.04 14.49 -10.15
N LEU A 183 15.26 13.52 -9.67
CA LEU A 183 14.53 13.61 -8.40
C LEU A 183 15.47 13.82 -7.21
N VAL A 184 16.66 13.18 -7.21
CA VAL A 184 17.69 13.42 -6.18
C VAL A 184 18.24 14.86 -6.24
N LYS A 185 18.37 15.45 -7.43
CA LYS A 185 18.78 16.87 -7.56
C LYS A 185 17.70 17.80 -7.02
N ILE A 186 16.43 17.50 -7.35
CA ILE A 186 15.26 18.26 -6.86
C ILE A 186 15.15 18.14 -5.33
N ALA A 187 15.27 16.92 -4.77
CA ALA A 187 15.25 16.68 -3.34
C ALA A 187 16.33 17.51 -2.61
N LYS A 188 17.56 17.53 -3.13
CA LYS A 188 18.65 18.33 -2.57
C LYS A 188 18.42 19.83 -2.69
N ARG A 189 17.87 20.29 -3.83
CA ARG A 189 17.59 21.70 -4.09
C ARG A 189 16.59 22.28 -3.09
N PHE A 190 15.59 21.51 -2.70
CA PHE A 190 14.49 21.96 -1.86
C PHE A 190 14.51 21.37 -0.45
N ASP A 191 15.56 20.64 -0.09
CA ASP A 191 15.70 19.94 1.19
C ASP A 191 14.50 19.02 1.49
N LEU A 192 14.10 18.23 0.49
CA LEU A 192 13.00 17.27 0.58
C LEU A 192 13.53 15.86 0.83
N LYS A 193 12.75 15.08 1.58
CA LYS A 193 12.99 13.65 1.73
C LYS A 193 12.51 12.91 0.49
N ILE A 194 13.25 11.84 0.14
CA ILE A 194 12.91 10.96 -0.98
C ILE A 194 12.86 9.50 -0.51
N ILE A 195 11.80 8.78 -0.87
CA ILE A 195 11.59 7.38 -0.49
C ILE A 195 11.02 6.57 -1.65
N SER A 196 11.29 5.26 -1.68
CA SER A 196 10.67 4.36 -2.64
C SER A 196 9.45 3.63 -2.04
N ILE A 197 8.48 3.29 -2.90
CA ILE A 197 7.34 2.46 -2.52
C ILE A 197 7.80 1.11 -1.98
N ALA A 198 8.88 0.54 -2.52
CA ALA A 198 9.48 -0.71 -2.03
C ALA A 198 9.87 -0.62 -0.54
N LYS A 199 10.49 0.49 -0.10
CA LYS A 199 10.81 0.71 1.33
C LYS A 199 9.55 0.82 2.20
N ILE A 200 8.49 1.44 1.70
CA ILE A 200 7.20 1.52 2.41
C ILE A 200 6.59 0.12 2.57
N ILE A 201 6.63 -0.70 1.52
CA ILE A 201 6.18 -2.10 1.56
C ILE A 201 6.99 -2.89 2.59
N GLU A 202 8.31 -2.82 2.55
CA GLU A 202 9.19 -3.52 3.49
C GLU A 202 8.90 -3.13 4.94
N TYR A 203 8.78 -1.84 5.21
CA TYR A 203 8.45 -1.31 6.54
C TYR A 203 7.11 -1.85 7.06
N ARG A 204 6.06 -1.83 6.21
CA ARG A 204 4.75 -2.33 6.56
C ARG A 204 4.74 -3.84 6.79
N LEU A 205 5.47 -4.62 5.99
CA LEU A 205 5.59 -6.06 6.17
C LEU A 205 6.30 -6.43 7.48
N ARG A 206 7.23 -5.57 7.96
CA ARG A 206 7.92 -5.78 9.24
C ARG A 206 7.10 -5.31 10.44
N SER A 207 6.37 -4.21 10.31
CA SER A 207 5.65 -3.56 11.41
C SER A 207 4.19 -4.00 11.58
N GLU A 208 3.57 -4.50 10.52
CA GLU A 208 2.15 -4.90 10.52
C GLU A 208 2.03 -6.43 10.44
N SER A 209 1.24 -7.03 11.34
CA SER A 209 0.83 -8.43 11.15
C SER A 209 -0.21 -8.51 10.01
N ILE A 210 0.21 -9.11 8.90
CA ILE A 210 -0.63 -9.32 7.71
C ILE A 210 -1.60 -10.50 7.86
N VAL A 211 -1.42 -11.30 8.90
CA VAL A 211 -2.25 -12.46 9.22
C VAL A 211 -2.85 -12.34 10.62
N GLU A 212 -4.01 -12.92 10.79
CA GLU A 212 -4.68 -13.12 12.06
C GLU A 212 -4.56 -14.59 12.45
N ARG A 213 -4.04 -14.85 13.64
CA ARG A 213 -3.88 -16.19 14.18
C ARG A 213 -5.18 -16.62 14.85
N GLY A 214 -5.72 -17.78 14.47
CA GLY A 214 -6.88 -18.41 15.10
C GLY A 214 -6.50 -19.30 16.30
N GLU A 215 -7.48 -19.99 16.84
CA GLU A 215 -7.30 -20.88 17.98
C GLU A 215 -6.50 -22.12 17.58
N THR A 216 -5.62 -22.54 18.49
CA THR A 216 -4.83 -23.76 18.31
C THR A 216 -5.65 -24.97 18.70
N VAL A 217 -5.69 -25.98 17.83
CA VAL A 217 -6.39 -27.24 18.09
C VAL A 217 -5.43 -28.43 17.98
N ASP A 218 -5.70 -29.49 18.74
CA ASP A 218 -4.99 -30.75 18.64
C ASP A 218 -5.39 -31.48 17.36
N LEU A 219 -4.39 -32.00 16.63
CA LEU A 219 -4.57 -32.75 15.39
C LEU A 219 -3.80 -34.08 15.42
N PRO A 220 -4.41 -35.14 15.95
CA PRO A 220 -3.84 -36.50 15.78
C PRO A 220 -4.01 -36.99 14.34
N THR A 221 -2.93 -37.48 13.74
CA THR A 221 -2.92 -38.02 12.39
C THR A 221 -2.20 -39.35 12.35
N GLN A 222 -2.35 -40.12 11.25
CA GLN A 222 -1.59 -41.37 11.04
C GLN A 222 -0.08 -41.14 10.83
N TRP A 223 0.38 -39.88 10.65
CA TRP A 223 1.77 -39.53 10.43
C TRP A 223 2.41 -38.80 11.63
N GLY A 224 1.64 -38.59 12.70
CA GLY A 224 2.09 -37.94 13.91
C GLY A 224 1.00 -37.14 14.59
N HIS A 225 1.34 -36.58 15.76
CA HIS A 225 0.46 -35.74 16.55
C HIS A 225 0.96 -34.30 16.53
N PHE A 226 0.14 -33.38 16.00
CA PHE A 226 0.47 -31.99 15.78
C PHE A 226 -0.52 -31.05 16.48
N LYS A 227 -0.10 -29.81 16.67
CA LYS A 227 -1.00 -28.68 16.93
C LYS A 227 -1.30 -28.00 15.59
N LEU A 228 -2.57 -27.87 15.22
CA LEU A 228 -3.02 -27.11 14.07
C LEU A 228 -3.33 -25.67 14.49
N ILE A 229 -2.73 -24.71 13.80
CA ILE A 229 -2.95 -23.28 14.01
C ILE A 229 -3.45 -22.69 12.68
N PRO A 230 -4.73 -22.25 12.60
CA PRO A 230 -5.21 -21.55 11.43
C PRO A 230 -4.73 -20.08 11.43
N PHE A 231 -4.48 -19.57 10.26
CA PHE A 231 -4.16 -18.16 10.02
C PHE A 231 -5.05 -17.62 8.91
N ARG A 232 -5.64 -16.47 9.16
CA ARG A 232 -6.43 -15.74 8.16
C ARG A 232 -5.66 -14.55 7.66
N GLN A 233 -5.43 -14.50 6.34
CA GLN A 233 -4.80 -13.35 5.72
C GLN A 233 -5.78 -12.17 5.71
N LYS A 234 -5.42 -11.08 6.39
CA LYS A 234 -6.28 -9.88 6.51
C LYS A 234 -6.63 -9.25 5.15
N SER A 235 -5.83 -9.53 4.07
CA SER A 235 -5.93 -8.90 2.75
C SER A 235 -7.10 -9.35 1.90
N ASN A 236 -7.30 -10.61 1.87
CA ASN A 236 -8.17 -11.29 0.92
C ASN A 236 -9.04 -12.32 1.61
N GLY A 237 -8.89 -12.47 2.96
CA GLY A 237 -9.60 -13.44 3.76
C GLY A 237 -9.17 -14.89 3.52
N LEU A 238 -8.09 -15.13 2.77
CA LEU A 238 -7.57 -16.48 2.56
C LEU A 238 -7.09 -17.07 3.87
N GLU A 239 -7.37 -18.37 4.04
CA GLU A 239 -7.00 -19.14 5.21
C GLU A 239 -5.78 -20.02 4.91
N HIS A 240 -4.86 -20.08 5.85
CA HIS A 240 -3.65 -20.88 5.80
C HIS A 240 -3.54 -21.66 7.10
N VAL A 241 -2.83 -22.77 7.09
CA VAL A 241 -2.69 -23.62 8.28
C VAL A 241 -1.22 -23.89 8.58
N ALA A 242 -0.87 -23.81 9.86
CA ALA A 242 0.39 -24.35 10.34
C ALA A 242 0.13 -25.61 11.17
N LEU A 243 0.84 -26.70 10.88
CA LEU A 243 0.95 -27.87 11.74
C LEU A 243 2.26 -27.76 12.50
N VAL A 244 2.20 -27.72 13.82
CA VAL A 244 3.36 -27.49 14.67
C VAL A 244 3.53 -28.65 15.63
N LYS A 245 4.78 -29.10 15.81
CA LYS A 245 5.18 -30.08 16.81
C LYS A 245 6.33 -29.57 17.65
N GLY A 246 6.28 -29.80 18.96
CA GLY A 246 7.30 -29.38 19.89
C GLY A 246 7.31 -27.87 20.15
N GLU A 247 8.34 -27.40 20.86
CA GLU A 247 8.61 -26.02 21.20
C GLU A 247 10.08 -25.72 20.87
N TRP A 248 10.40 -24.49 20.55
CA TRP A 248 11.75 -24.03 20.25
C TRP A 248 11.97 -22.59 20.68
N GLU A 249 13.22 -22.22 20.91
CA GLU A 249 13.60 -20.86 21.24
C GLU A 249 13.91 -20.02 19.99
N GLU A 250 13.94 -18.69 20.13
CA GLU A 250 14.30 -17.79 19.05
C GLU A 250 15.74 -18.04 18.57
N GLY A 251 15.93 -18.20 17.26
CA GLY A 251 17.22 -18.53 16.65
C GLY A 251 17.58 -20.02 16.63
N GLU A 252 16.78 -20.88 17.24
CA GLU A 252 16.98 -22.33 17.18
C GLU A 252 16.56 -22.88 15.80
N PRO A 253 17.43 -23.64 15.10
CA PRO A 253 17.08 -24.25 13.82
C PRO A 253 16.04 -25.36 14.00
N VAL A 254 14.97 -25.31 13.20
CA VAL A 254 13.89 -26.31 13.19
C VAL A 254 13.56 -26.74 11.76
N LEU A 255 13.04 -27.96 11.64
CA LEU A 255 12.52 -28.43 10.34
C LEU A 255 11.25 -27.68 9.98
N VAL A 256 11.25 -27.08 8.78
CA VAL A 256 10.06 -26.41 8.23
C VAL A 256 9.79 -26.88 6.81
N ARG A 257 8.55 -27.23 6.55
CA ARG A 257 8.03 -27.49 5.20
C ARG A 257 7.02 -26.41 4.84
N VAL A 258 7.30 -25.64 3.78
CA VAL A 258 6.28 -24.82 3.11
C VAL A 258 5.62 -25.70 2.05
N HIS A 259 4.30 -25.90 2.16
CA HIS A 259 3.50 -26.75 1.32
C HIS A 259 2.41 -25.93 0.60
N SER A 260 2.38 -26.02 -0.73
CA SER A 260 1.26 -25.49 -1.51
C SER A 260 0.18 -26.57 -1.62
N SER A 261 -1.03 -26.28 -1.17
CA SER A 261 -2.13 -27.22 -1.16
C SER A 261 -2.46 -27.72 -2.57
N CYS A 262 -2.49 -29.04 -2.72
CA CYS A 262 -2.79 -29.72 -3.97
C CYS A 262 -3.96 -30.69 -3.79
N VAL A 263 -5.17 -30.30 -4.16
CA VAL A 263 -6.38 -31.10 -3.99
C VAL A 263 -6.23 -32.52 -4.60
N THR A 264 -5.64 -32.60 -5.79
CA THR A 264 -5.50 -33.91 -6.47
C THR A 264 -4.46 -34.81 -5.80
N GLY A 265 -3.33 -34.24 -5.36
CA GLY A 265 -2.27 -35.01 -4.68
C GLY A 265 -2.58 -35.28 -3.22
N ASP A 266 -3.02 -34.23 -2.48
CA ASP A 266 -3.18 -34.34 -1.02
C ASP A 266 -4.45 -35.10 -0.61
N ILE A 267 -5.56 -34.89 -1.35
CA ILE A 267 -6.86 -35.48 -1.01
C ILE A 267 -7.13 -36.77 -1.82
N PHE A 268 -6.90 -36.72 -3.14
CA PHE A 268 -7.25 -37.84 -4.02
C PHE A 268 -6.09 -38.82 -4.29
N GLY A 269 -4.87 -38.52 -3.79
CA GLY A 269 -3.71 -39.38 -3.96
C GLY A 269 -3.31 -39.61 -5.43
N SER A 270 -3.40 -38.55 -6.25
CA SER A 270 -3.09 -38.60 -7.67
C SER A 270 -1.64 -39.02 -7.93
N TYR A 271 -1.42 -39.99 -8.83
CA TYR A 271 -0.07 -40.35 -9.28
C TYR A 271 0.56 -39.38 -10.29
N ARG A 272 -0.15 -38.30 -10.65
CA ARG A 272 0.39 -37.26 -11.55
C ARG A 272 1.29 -36.25 -10.88
N CYS A 273 1.32 -36.24 -9.55
CA CYS A 273 2.20 -35.40 -8.73
C CYS A 273 2.60 -36.17 -7.46
N ASP A 274 3.62 -35.66 -6.78
CA ASP A 274 4.14 -36.18 -5.52
C ASP A 274 3.78 -35.35 -4.30
N CYS A 275 2.83 -34.38 -4.45
CA CYS A 275 2.46 -33.43 -3.42
C CYS A 275 2.06 -34.12 -2.11
N GLY A 276 1.13 -35.04 -2.16
CA GLY A 276 0.66 -35.80 -0.97
C GLY A 276 1.77 -36.61 -0.31
N SER A 277 2.60 -37.31 -1.09
CA SER A 277 3.73 -38.08 -0.53
C SER A 277 4.77 -37.18 0.12
N GLN A 278 5.09 -36.03 -0.46
CA GLN A 278 5.98 -35.05 0.13
C GLN A 278 5.42 -34.47 1.44
N LEU A 279 4.12 -34.18 1.49
CA LEU A 279 3.46 -33.71 2.72
C LEU A 279 3.56 -34.72 3.82
N HIS A 280 3.18 -35.97 3.53
CA HIS A 280 3.18 -37.09 4.51
C HIS A 280 4.61 -37.40 5.01
N GLU A 281 5.62 -37.35 4.13
CA GLU A 281 7.00 -37.59 4.54
C GLU A 281 7.53 -36.44 5.41
N ALA A 282 7.20 -35.18 5.08
CA ALA A 282 7.55 -34.04 5.95
C ALA A 282 6.92 -34.17 7.34
N MET A 283 5.66 -34.63 7.43
CA MET A 283 5.01 -34.89 8.73
C MET A 283 5.75 -35.99 9.52
N ARG A 284 6.16 -37.11 8.88
CA ARG A 284 6.94 -38.17 9.55
C ARG A 284 8.31 -37.71 10.01
N MET A 285 8.99 -36.89 9.19
CA MET A 285 10.29 -36.34 9.55
C MET A 285 10.20 -35.43 10.81
N ILE A 286 9.21 -34.53 10.84
CA ILE A 286 8.97 -33.65 11.98
C ILE A 286 8.52 -34.45 13.22
N GLU A 287 7.68 -35.48 13.03
CA GLU A 287 7.30 -36.42 14.12
C GLU A 287 8.52 -37.08 14.75
N LYS A 288 9.43 -37.60 13.91
CA LYS A 288 10.68 -38.23 14.34
C LYS A 288 11.64 -37.26 15.03
N GLU A 289 11.76 -36.07 14.52
CA GLU A 289 12.61 -35.01 15.09
C GLU A 289 12.06 -34.50 16.44
N GLY A 290 10.75 -34.62 16.65
CA GLY A 290 10.04 -34.14 17.83
C GLY A 290 9.73 -32.64 17.83
N LYS A 291 10.27 -31.86 16.88
CA LYS A 291 9.99 -30.43 16.70
C LYS A 291 10.05 -29.99 15.25
N GLY A 292 9.20 -29.06 14.88
CA GLY A 292 9.14 -28.48 13.55
C GLY A 292 7.75 -27.99 13.16
N ALA A 293 7.64 -27.47 11.93
CA ALA A 293 6.39 -26.92 11.41
C ALA A 293 6.16 -27.24 9.93
N ILE A 294 4.90 -27.41 9.56
CA ILE A 294 4.43 -27.41 8.17
C ILE A 294 3.54 -26.20 8.00
N LEU A 295 3.86 -25.36 7.02
CA LEU A 295 3.03 -24.23 6.62
C LEU A 295 2.29 -24.62 5.34
N SER A 296 1.00 -24.93 5.46
CA SER A 296 0.15 -25.22 4.30
C SER A 296 -0.50 -23.95 3.81
N LEU A 297 -0.07 -23.51 2.63
CA LEU A 297 -0.61 -22.35 1.94
C LEU A 297 -1.74 -22.83 1.02
N ILE A 298 -2.98 -22.48 1.37
CA ILE A 298 -4.17 -23.06 0.73
C ILE A 298 -4.38 -22.51 -0.69
N HIS A 299 -3.90 -21.29 -0.96
CA HIS A 299 -3.93 -20.70 -2.30
C HIS A 299 -2.66 -19.84 -2.51
N ILE A 300 -1.85 -20.22 -3.47
CA ILE A 300 -0.76 -19.41 -4.03
C ILE A 300 -1.12 -19.08 -5.48
#